data_4c2b8a94a0880ef42c58e5755b36b2bb
#
_entry.id   4c2b8a94a0880ef42c58e5755b36b2bb
#
_cell.length_a   1.000
_cell.length_b   1.000
_cell.length_c   1.000
_cell.angle_alpha   90.00
_cell.angle_beta   90.00
_cell.angle_gamma   90.00
#
_symmetry.space_group_name_H-M   'P 1'
#
loop_
_entity.id
_entity.type
_entity.pdbx_description
1 polymer ?
#
loop_
_entity_poly.entity_id
_entity_poly.type
_entity_poly.pdbx_seq_one_letter_code
_entity_poly.pdbx_strand_id
1 'polypeptide(L)'
;MEPVNSPSHGYIWILVVTKYFTKWTDTVPLRKATGGVGANFIKENKIVRFRVPHRIISDNGTPFINNDVRKILEFYQVKHHRSSPYYPQGNGQAEATNKTLIKIISKMSQEYTGGWATRLPDALWAYRKSPKSVTSFSPFSLVYETEVVSPVEIMTPSLRIMQM
;
A
#
# COMPACT_ATOMS: atom_id res chain seq x y z
N MET A 1 2.37 11.55 1.61
CA MET A 1 3.48 10.89 0.85
C MET A 1 4.80 11.46 1.35
N GLU A 2 5.72 10.60 1.80
CA GLU A 2 7.04 11.02 2.31
C GLU A 2 8.13 10.55 1.36
N PRO A 3 9.17 11.38 1.12
CA PRO A 3 10.33 10.93 0.37
C PRO A 3 11.09 9.88 1.18
N VAL A 4 11.64 8.89 0.52
CA VAL A 4 12.56 7.93 1.13
C VAL A 4 13.95 8.56 1.16
N ASN A 5 14.55 8.65 2.33
CA ASN A 5 15.80 9.39 2.56
C ASN A 5 17.00 8.96 1.69
N SER A 6 16.93 7.78 1.07
CA SER A 6 17.99 7.30 0.16
C SER A 6 17.39 6.96 -1.19
N PRO A 7 17.77 7.64 -2.28
CA PRO A 7 17.31 7.29 -3.61
C PRO A 7 17.72 5.85 -3.98
N SER A 8 16.81 5.11 -4.61
CA SER A 8 17.08 3.76 -5.11
C SER A 8 16.75 3.71 -6.59
N HIS A 9 17.75 3.50 -7.45
CA HIS A 9 17.61 3.49 -8.92
C HIS A 9 16.86 4.73 -9.46
N GLY A 10 17.09 5.90 -8.84
CA GLY A 10 16.41 7.15 -9.18
C GLY A 10 14.99 7.29 -8.63
N TYR A 11 14.49 6.31 -7.93
CA TYR A 11 13.21 6.42 -7.18
C TYR A 11 13.45 7.09 -5.84
N ILE A 12 12.61 8.08 -5.51
CA ILE A 12 12.69 8.85 -4.27
C ILE A 12 11.36 8.88 -3.51
N TRP A 13 10.26 8.44 -4.13
CA TRP A 13 8.93 8.44 -3.53
C TRP A 13 8.31 7.06 -3.55
N ILE A 14 7.46 6.78 -2.58
CA ILE A 14 6.56 5.62 -2.59
C ILE A 14 5.12 6.13 -2.54
N LEU A 15 4.36 5.80 -3.55
CA LEU A 15 2.91 5.99 -3.53
C LEU A 15 2.27 4.77 -2.88
N VAL A 16 1.45 4.98 -1.88
CA VAL A 16 0.82 3.91 -1.09
C VAL A 16 -0.68 4.12 -1.06
N VAL A 17 -1.45 3.09 -1.35
CA VAL A 17 -2.90 3.10 -1.19
C VAL A 17 -3.34 1.86 -0.41
N THR A 18 -4.10 2.07 0.67
CA THR A 18 -4.54 1.01 1.59
C THR A 18 -6.06 0.89 1.57
N LYS A 19 -6.58 -0.32 1.48
CA LYS A 19 -8.00 -0.62 1.69
C LYS A 19 -8.35 -0.48 3.17
N TYR A 20 -9.37 0.29 3.48
CA TYR A 20 -9.73 0.62 4.86
C TYR A 20 -10.05 -0.61 5.71
N PHE A 21 -10.86 -1.53 5.21
CA PHE A 21 -11.30 -2.70 5.98
C PHE A 21 -10.26 -3.82 6.05
N THR A 22 -9.75 -4.28 4.90
CA THR A 22 -8.85 -5.43 4.83
C THR A 22 -7.39 -5.07 5.11
N LYS A 23 -7.05 -3.78 5.21
CA LYS A 23 -5.66 -3.29 5.31
C LYS A 23 -4.76 -3.70 4.12
N TRP A 24 -5.37 -4.23 3.06
CA TRP A 24 -4.62 -4.53 1.83
C TRP A 24 -3.99 -3.28 1.26
N THR A 25 -2.72 -3.37 0.99
CA THR A 25 -1.92 -2.22 0.55
C THR A 25 -1.25 -2.52 -0.78
N ASP A 26 -1.32 -1.56 -1.69
CA ASP A 26 -0.58 -1.53 -2.94
C ASP A 26 0.34 -0.32 -2.96
N THR A 27 1.50 -0.47 -3.59
CA THR A 27 2.52 0.58 -3.68
C THR A 27 3.12 0.64 -5.06
N VAL A 28 3.63 1.81 -5.41
CA VAL A 28 4.48 1.98 -6.59
C VAL A 28 5.64 2.93 -6.26
N PRO A 29 6.88 2.59 -6.64
CA PRO A 29 8.00 3.50 -6.49
C PRO A 29 7.93 4.58 -7.58
N LEU A 30 8.23 5.83 -7.23
CA LEU A 30 8.15 6.96 -8.13
C LEU A 30 9.46 7.76 -8.15
N ARG A 31 9.87 8.17 -9.35
CA ARG A 31 10.96 9.13 -9.54
C ARG A 31 10.50 10.57 -9.33
N LYS A 32 9.25 10.86 -9.71
CA LYS A 32 8.61 12.17 -9.56
C LYS A 32 7.16 11.97 -9.10
N ALA A 33 6.72 12.80 -8.18
CA ALA A 33 5.35 12.80 -7.68
C ALA A 33 4.47 13.70 -8.56
N THR A 34 4.07 13.23 -9.75
CA THR A 34 3.23 13.98 -10.69
C THR A 34 1.77 13.55 -10.61
N GLY A 35 0.86 14.42 -11.09
CA GLY A 35 -0.58 14.17 -11.07
C GLY A 35 -1.03 12.97 -11.89
N GLY A 36 -0.49 12.80 -13.11
CA GLY A 36 -0.86 11.69 -13.99
C GLY A 36 -0.52 10.31 -13.39
N VAL A 37 0.56 10.23 -12.59
CA VAL A 37 0.94 8.99 -11.91
C VAL A 37 -0.11 8.58 -10.87
N GLY A 38 -0.63 9.54 -10.09
CA GLY A 38 -1.69 9.27 -9.11
C GLY A 38 -2.96 8.75 -9.78
N ALA A 39 -3.36 9.37 -10.87
CA ALA A 39 -4.54 8.99 -11.65
C ALA A 39 -4.42 7.56 -12.22
N ASN A 40 -3.32 7.24 -12.89
CA ASN A 40 -3.05 5.90 -13.43
C ASN A 40 -3.00 4.85 -12.34
N PHE A 41 -2.35 5.15 -11.21
CA PHE A 41 -2.27 4.22 -10.08
C PHE A 41 -3.66 3.89 -9.51
N ILE A 42 -4.53 4.88 -9.33
CA ILE A 42 -5.91 4.68 -8.86
C ILE A 42 -6.66 3.81 -9.86
N LYS A 43 -6.58 4.10 -11.15
CA LYS A 43 -7.25 3.34 -12.19
C LYS A 43 -6.80 1.88 -12.20
N GLU A 44 -5.51 1.63 -12.32
CA GLU A 44 -4.96 0.29 -12.53
C GLU A 44 -5.01 -0.59 -11.28
N ASN A 45 -4.71 -0.01 -10.12
CA ASN A 45 -4.54 -0.78 -8.89
C ASN A 45 -5.78 -0.82 -7.99
N LYS A 46 -6.76 0.04 -8.22
CA LYS A 46 -7.98 0.07 -7.39
C LYS A 46 -9.22 -0.25 -8.19
N ILE A 47 -9.47 0.48 -9.26
CA ILE A 47 -10.71 0.33 -10.02
C ILE A 47 -10.71 -0.98 -10.80
N VAL A 48 -9.66 -1.24 -11.57
CA VAL A 48 -9.58 -2.44 -12.43
C VAL A 48 -9.46 -3.73 -11.62
N ARG A 49 -8.68 -3.72 -10.51
CA ARG A 49 -8.38 -4.96 -9.77
C ARG A 49 -9.42 -5.34 -8.72
N PHE A 50 -10.11 -4.37 -8.12
CA PHE A 50 -10.90 -4.67 -6.92
C PHE A 50 -12.36 -4.25 -6.98
N ARG A 51 -12.82 -3.46 -7.89
CA ARG A 51 -14.08 -2.72 -7.90
C ARG A 51 -13.90 -1.23 -7.66
N VAL A 52 -14.80 -0.46 -8.21
CA VAL A 52 -14.90 0.98 -7.96
C VAL A 52 -15.18 1.22 -6.47
N PRO A 53 -14.31 1.90 -5.74
CA PRO A 53 -14.56 2.21 -4.34
C PRO A 53 -15.61 3.33 -4.23
N HIS A 54 -16.44 3.28 -3.22
CA HIS A 54 -17.41 4.36 -2.96
C HIS A 54 -16.70 5.69 -2.62
N ARG A 55 -15.54 5.63 -1.98
CA ARG A 55 -14.81 6.79 -1.48
C ARG A 55 -13.31 6.55 -1.46
N ILE A 56 -12.55 7.57 -1.80
CA ILE A 56 -11.09 7.63 -1.59
C ILE A 56 -10.78 8.78 -0.64
N ILE A 57 -9.91 8.53 0.32
CA ILE A 57 -9.37 9.54 1.23
C ILE A 57 -7.89 9.71 0.89
N SER A 58 -7.43 10.94 0.68
CA SER A 58 -6.03 11.25 0.43
C SER A 58 -5.55 12.41 1.28
N ASP A 59 -4.22 12.54 1.39
CA ASP A 59 -3.60 13.80 1.80
C ASP A 59 -3.75 14.88 0.71
N ASN A 60 -3.25 16.08 0.99
CA ASN A 60 -3.24 17.19 0.06
C ASN A 60 -2.02 17.17 -0.88
N GLY A 61 -1.39 16.01 -1.08
CA GLY A 61 -0.23 15.86 -1.95
C GLY A 61 -0.58 15.98 -3.43
N THR A 62 0.32 16.58 -4.20
CA THR A 62 0.19 16.82 -5.65
C THR A 62 -0.26 15.59 -6.47
N PRO A 63 0.20 14.36 -6.19
CA PRO A 63 -0.25 13.19 -6.94
C PRO A 63 -1.74 12.89 -6.81
N PHE A 64 -2.40 13.41 -5.78
CA PHE A 64 -3.84 13.18 -5.54
C PHE A 64 -4.70 14.42 -5.80
N ILE A 65 -4.11 15.63 -5.77
CA ILE A 65 -4.83 16.88 -6.00
C ILE A 65 -4.44 17.48 -7.35
N ASN A 66 -5.07 16.97 -8.39
CA ASN A 66 -4.89 17.45 -9.74
C ASN A 66 -6.12 17.11 -10.60
N ASN A 67 -6.17 17.69 -11.80
CA ASN A 67 -7.29 17.52 -12.72
C ASN A 67 -7.44 16.07 -13.23
N ASP A 68 -6.35 15.32 -13.39
CA ASP A 68 -6.41 13.97 -13.92
C ASP A 68 -7.06 13.03 -12.91
N VAL A 69 -6.67 13.12 -11.64
CA VAL A 69 -7.31 12.37 -10.55
C VAL A 69 -8.78 12.77 -10.42
N ARG A 70 -9.08 14.07 -10.47
CA ARG A 70 -10.47 14.54 -10.41
C ARG A 70 -11.32 13.93 -11.51
N LYS A 71 -10.89 14.01 -12.79
CA LYS A 71 -11.62 13.46 -13.94
C LYS A 71 -11.88 11.96 -13.79
N ILE A 72 -10.89 11.18 -13.35
CA ILE A 72 -11.06 9.73 -13.15
C ILE A 72 -12.07 9.47 -12.03
N LEU A 73 -11.98 10.14 -10.89
CA LEU A 73 -12.90 9.94 -9.78
C LEU A 73 -14.32 10.36 -10.13
N GLU A 74 -14.51 11.46 -10.86
CA GLU A 74 -15.80 11.90 -11.39
C GLU A 74 -16.38 10.88 -12.38
N PHE A 75 -15.58 10.39 -13.33
CA PHE A 75 -16.01 9.38 -14.32
C PHE A 75 -16.53 8.10 -13.65
N TYR A 76 -15.86 7.63 -12.61
CA TYR A 76 -16.27 6.44 -11.85
C TYR A 76 -17.20 6.74 -10.68
N GLN A 77 -17.67 7.98 -10.53
CA GLN A 77 -18.54 8.43 -9.43
C GLN A 77 -17.99 8.14 -8.02
N VAL A 78 -16.67 8.24 -7.86
CA VAL A 78 -15.97 8.02 -6.59
C VAL A 78 -15.89 9.32 -5.81
N LYS A 79 -16.38 9.30 -4.56
CA LYS A 79 -16.25 10.46 -3.67
C LYS A 79 -14.80 10.64 -3.23
N HIS A 80 -14.24 11.83 -3.46
CA HIS A 80 -12.89 12.18 -3.00
C HIS A 80 -12.97 13.02 -1.73
N HIS A 81 -12.45 12.50 -0.64
CA HIS A 81 -12.29 13.22 0.62
C HIS A 81 -10.82 13.54 0.85
N ARG A 82 -10.54 14.78 1.19
CA ARG A 82 -9.19 15.24 1.51
C ARG A 82 -9.04 15.31 3.02
N SER A 83 -7.95 14.82 3.57
CA SER A 83 -7.62 15.06 4.97
C SER A 83 -7.31 16.54 5.16
N SER A 84 -7.96 17.15 6.14
CA SER A 84 -7.64 18.52 6.54
C SER A 84 -6.39 18.54 7.42
N PRO A 85 -5.53 19.58 7.36
CA PRO A 85 -4.47 19.79 8.35
C PRO A 85 -4.98 19.82 9.79
N TYR A 86 -6.24 20.21 9.99
CA TYR A 86 -6.90 20.25 11.31
C TYR A 86 -7.54 18.92 11.72
N TYR A 87 -7.63 17.93 10.81
CA TYR A 87 -8.16 16.60 11.07
C TYR A 87 -7.28 15.51 10.43
N PRO A 88 -6.04 15.34 10.91
CA PRO A 88 -5.10 14.36 10.37
C PRO A 88 -5.56 12.92 10.58
N GLN A 89 -6.43 12.66 11.55
CA GLN A 89 -7.00 11.34 11.84
C GLN A 89 -7.73 10.73 10.63
N GLY A 90 -8.27 11.54 9.73
CA GLY A 90 -8.89 11.07 8.48
C GLY A 90 -7.96 10.25 7.58
N ASN A 91 -6.65 10.49 7.64
CA ASN A 91 -5.63 9.77 6.87
C ASN A 91 -4.69 8.91 7.76
N GLY A 92 -4.96 8.82 9.06
CA GLY A 92 -4.08 8.17 10.04
C GLY A 92 -3.75 6.72 9.71
N GLN A 93 -4.67 6.01 9.06
CA GLN A 93 -4.41 4.64 8.62
C GLN A 93 -3.35 4.58 7.50
N ALA A 94 -3.41 5.46 6.52
CA ALA A 94 -2.41 5.53 5.45
C ALA A 94 -1.04 5.92 6.01
N GLU A 95 -0.99 6.84 6.94
CA GLU A 95 0.24 7.26 7.62
C GLU A 95 0.85 6.11 8.45
N ALA A 96 0.05 5.39 9.23
CA ALA A 96 0.51 4.23 9.99
C ALA A 96 1.05 3.11 9.07
N THR A 97 0.38 2.88 7.94
CA THR A 97 0.82 1.93 6.91
C THR A 97 2.15 2.36 6.30
N ASN A 98 2.29 3.65 5.93
CA ASN A 98 3.52 4.20 5.39
C ASN A 98 4.69 4.02 6.37
N LYS A 99 4.51 4.38 7.62
CA LYS A 99 5.54 4.20 8.66
C LYS A 99 5.96 2.74 8.81
N THR A 100 5.00 1.82 8.78
CA THR A 100 5.28 0.38 8.88
C THR A 100 6.06 -0.12 7.66
N LEU A 101 5.64 0.25 6.45
CA LEU A 101 6.34 -0.13 5.20
C LEU A 101 7.76 0.43 5.15
N ILE A 102 7.95 1.71 5.52
CA ILE A 102 9.28 2.32 5.57
C ILE A 102 10.19 1.59 6.56
N LYS A 103 9.68 1.20 7.73
CA LYS A 103 10.46 0.40 8.69
C LYS A 103 10.88 -0.96 8.12
N ILE A 104 9.97 -1.68 7.45
CA ILE A 104 10.28 -2.97 6.82
C ILE A 104 11.34 -2.77 5.73
N ILE A 105 11.15 -1.80 4.86
CA ILE A 105 12.07 -1.47 3.77
C ILE A 105 13.46 -1.09 4.31
N SER A 106 13.52 -0.23 5.32
CA SER A 106 14.79 0.20 5.93
C SER A 106 15.56 -0.99 6.52
N LYS A 107 14.87 -1.90 7.20
CA LYS A 107 15.48 -3.12 7.74
C LYS A 107 16.01 -4.02 6.62
N MET A 108 15.22 -4.27 5.59
CA MET A 108 15.63 -5.10 4.44
C MET A 108 16.79 -4.47 3.67
N SER A 109 16.83 -3.15 3.54
CA SER A 109 17.92 -2.44 2.83
C SER A 109 19.24 -2.46 3.60
N GLN A 110 19.23 -2.67 4.91
CA GLN A 110 20.45 -2.87 5.71
C GLN A 110 21.02 -4.27 5.53
N GLU A 111 20.17 -5.27 5.35
CA GLU A 111 20.55 -6.68 5.23
C GLU A 111 20.93 -7.08 3.79
N TYR A 112 20.40 -6.37 2.78
CA TYR A 112 20.54 -6.75 1.36
C TYR A 112 20.98 -5.60 0.50
N THR A 113 21.87 -5.88 -0.45
CA THR A 113 22.27 -4.95 -1.53
C THR A 113 21.15 -4.77 -2.56
N GLY A 114 21.17 -3.63 -3.28
CA GLY A 114 20.23 -3.40 -4.40
C GLY A 114 19.22 -2.29 -4.20
N GLY A 115 19.21 -1.66 -3.03
CA GLY A 115 18.35 -0.52 -2.72
C GLY A 115 16.88 -0.90 -2.43
N TRP A 116 16.14 0.03 -1.89
CA TRP A 116 14.78 -0.21 -1.40
C TRP A 116 13.74 -0.47 -2.50
N ALA A 117 13.91 0.10 -3.69
CA ALA A 117 12.90 -0.04 -4.74
C ALA A 117 12.78 -1.50 -5.25
N THR A 118 13.88 -2.23 -5.29
CA THR A 118 13.90 -3.65 -5.67
C THR A 118 13.30 -4.55 -4.58
N ARG A 119 13.35 -4.11 -3.32
CA ARG A 119 12.81 -4.84 -2.15
C ARG A 119 11.37 -4.49 -1.81
N LEU A 120 10.78 -3.54 -2.51
CA LEU A 120 9.41 -3.09 -2.25
C LEU A 120 8.37 -4.22 -2.39
N PRO A 121 8.43 -5.13 -3.38
CA PRO A 121 7.54 -6.29 -3.45
C PRO A 121 7.65 -7.22 -2.24
N ASP A 122 8.88 -7.49 -1.77
CA ASP A 122 9.14 -8.35 -0.61
C ASP A 122 8.59 -7.71 0.69
N ALA A 123 8.79 -6.40 0.84
CA ALA A 123 8.26 -5.64 1.96
C ALA A 123 6.72 -5.64 1.97
N LEU A 124 6.09 -5.52 0.80
CA LEU A 124 4.65 -5.63 0.65
C LEU A 124 4.13 -7.02 0.99
N TRP A 125 4.83 -8.05 0.54
CA TRP A 125 4.51 -9.42 0.87
C TRP A 125 4.56 -9.66 2.38
N ALA A 126 5.64 -9.25 3.04
CA ALA A 126 5.78 -9.30 4.49
C ALA A 126 4.65 -8.54 5.21
N TYR A 127 4.30 -7.34 4.72
CA TYR A 127 3.20 -6.55 5.27
C TYR A 127 1.85 -7.25 5.12
N ARG A 128 1.56 -7.82 3.95
CA ARG A 128 0.26 -8.43 3.63
C ARG A 128 0.01 -9.73 4.39
N LYS A 129 1.05 -10.51 4.69
CA LYS A 129 0.93 -11.76 5.45
C LYS A 129 0.94 -11.58 6.96
N SER A 130 1.37 -10.43 7.47
CA SER A 130 1.45 -10.17 8.91
C SER A 130 0.09 -9.78 9.47
N PRO A 131 -0.41 -10.42 10.54
CA PRO A 131 -1.64 -10.01 11.22
C PRO A 131 -1.57 -8.55 11.68
N LYS A 132 -2.70 -7.86 11.62
CA LYS A 132 -2.84 -6.47 12.08
C LYS A 132 -3.60 -6.45 13.40
N SER A 133 -3.09 -5.71 14.39
CA SER A 133 -3.72 -5.62 15.71
C SER A 133 -5.19 -5.17 15.68
N VAL A 134 -5.54 -4.33 14.71
CA VAL A 134 -6.89 -3.79 14.56
C VAL A 134 -7.90 -4.82 14.02
N THR A 135 -7.45 -5.77 13.19
CA THR A 135 -8.32 -6.77 12.55
C THR A 135 -8.12 -8.18 13.10
N SER A 136 -7.03 -8.41 13.84
CA SER A 136 -6.54 -9.72 14.29
C SER A 136 -6.19 -10.69 13.14
N PHE A 137 -6.38 -10.29 11.90
CA PHE A 137 -6.13 -11.06 10.69
C PHE A 137 -5.06 -10.42 9.80
N SER A 138 -4.46 -11.20 8.94
CA SER A 138 -3.58 -10.68 7.91
C SER A 138 -4.40 -10.02 6.79
N PRO A 139 -3.89 -8.98 6.11
CA PRO A 139 -4.54 -8.44 4.93
C PRO A 139 -4.77 -9.50 3.83
N PHE A 140 -3.90 -10.48 3.75
CA PHE A 140 -4.01 -11.58 2.79
C PHE A 140 -5.23 -12.46 3.11
N SER A 141 -5.37 -12.94 4.36
CA SER A 141 -6.49 -13.77 4.74
C SER A 141 -7.84 -13.07 4.62
N LEU A 142 -7.89 -11.75 4.86
CA LEU A 142 -9.10 -10.95 4.67
C LEU A 142 -9.49 -10.70 3.21
N VAL A 143 -8.58 -10.87 2.26
CA VAL A 143 -8.87 -10.68 0.83
C VAL A 143 -9.14 -11.99 0.12
N TYR A 144 -8.42 -13.05 0.48
CA TYR A 144 -8.48 -14.34 -0.19
C TYR A 144 -9.21 -15.42 0.60
N GLU A 145 -9.69 -15.10 1.80
CA GLU A 145 -10.42 -16.01 2.71
C GLU A 145 -9.64 -17.30 3.03
N THR A 146 -8.31 -17.21 2.98
CA THR A 146 -7.41 -18.32 3.26
C THR A 146 -6.14 -17.83 3.96
N GLU A 147 -5.49 -18.72 4.70
CA GLU A 147 -4.21 -18.45 5.34
C GLU A 147 -3.05 -18.48 4.34
N VAL A 148 -2.03 -17.68 4.62
CA VAL A 148 -0.80 -17.70 3.82
C VAL A 148 0.03 -18.92 4.21
N VAL A 149 0.35 -19.75 3.22
CA VAL A 149 1.37 -20.80 3.35
C VAL A 149 2.69 -20.24 2.85
N SER A 150 3.72 -20.24 3.69
CA SER A 150 5.05 -19.78 3.27
C SER A 150 5.80 -20.90 2.53
N PRO A 151 6.77 -20.58 1.65
CA PRO A 151 7.58 -21.61 0.99
C PRO A 151 8.27 -22.58 1.95
N VAL A 152 8.69 -22.10 3.12
CA VAL A 152 9.29 -22.94 4.17
C VAL A 152 8.28 -23.93 4.73
N GLU A 153 7.03 -23.56 4.90
CA GLU A 153 5.96 -24.43 5.38
C GLU A 153 5.53 -25.48 4.35
N ILE A 154 5.76 -25.22 3.05
CA ILE A 154 5.56 -26.25 2.00
C ILE A 154 6.63 -27.33 2.10
N MET A 155 7.87 -26.93 2.39
CA MET A 155 8.99 -27.88 2.52
C MET A 155 8.99 -28.62 3.87
N THR A 156 8.57 -27.93 4.93
CA THR A 156 8.49 -28.46 6.30
C THR A 156 7.13 -28.06 6.89
N PRO A 157 6.07 -28.87 6.67
CA PRO A 157 4.73 -28.52 7.12
C PRO A 157 4.67 -28.29 8.63
N SER A 158 4.13 -27.17 9.04
CA SER A 158 3.84 -26.89 10.45
C SER A 158 2.57 -27.64 10.89
N LEU A 159 2.38 -27.82 12.19
CA LEU A 159 1.15 -28.42 12.74
C LEU A 159 -0.12 -27.71 12.25
N ARG A 160 -0.05 -26.41 12.01
CA ARG A 160 -1.16 -25.62 11.48
C ARG A 160 -1.58 -26.09 10.08
N ILE A 161 -0.62 -26.36 9.18
CA ILE A 161 -0.90 -26.84 7.81
C ILE A 161 -1.38 -28.29 7.81
N MET A 162 -0.89 -29.09 8.74
CA MET A 162 -1.31 -30.51 8.85
C MET A 162 -2.76 -30.65 9.33
N GLN A 163 -3.37 -29.57 9.86
CA GLN A 163 -4.75 -29.56 10.35
C GLN A 163 -5.74 -28.85 9.39
N MET A 164 -5.25 -28.31 8.27
CA MET A 164 -6.08 -27.70 7.22
C MET A 164 -6.55 -28.77 6.23
#